data_36fdaf6a22bf1b21b8ad72b5916d246b
#
_entry.id   36fdaf6a22bf1b21b8ad72b5916d246b
#
_cell.length_a   1.000
_cell.length_b   1.000
_cell.length_c   1.000
_cell.angle_alpha   90.00
_cell.angle_beta   90.00
_cell.angle_gamma   90.00
#
_symmetry.space_group_name_H-M   'P 1'
#
loop_
_entity.id
_entity.type
_entity.pdbx_description
1 polymer ?
#
loop_
_entity_poly.entity_id
_entity_poly.type
_entity_poly.pdbx_seq_one_letter_code
_entity_poly.pdbx_strand_id
1 'polypeptide(L)'
;SHCWIDFRDIADPYMRTKGHDYFENSRRATLAQRNYCIANPLGAVGYSDSLWGLTAGDGPFGYTARGAPPAQNDNGTITPTAAISSIPFTPDESIGFIRYMWDHYRPTVWGPYGWKDGFNPSIGNWVATDVIGIDQGPILMMIENHRTGKPWQRMMSHPSIQRGLLRAGFEPYVLDVGPDVPTRGLTLGRVTPDPVTSRSRVSFTLAEAADVTLDVVDLQGRMTRMLARTRYAAGEHSLTLDRDGLPAGMYWLRLRTNDAERQSRFVVLP
;
A
#
# COMPACT_ATOMS: atom_id res chain seq x y z
N SER A 1 -4.30 -12.09 -2.10
CA SER A 1 -5.11 -11.14 -2.91
C SER A 1 -4.41 -9.80 -3.11
N HIS A 2 -3.74 -9.26 -2.10
CA HIS A 2 -3.02 -7.98 -2.18
C HIS A 2 -1.92 -7.91 -3.25
N CYS A 3 -1.36 -9.02 -3.68
CA CYS A 3 -0.42 -9.02 -4.82
C CYS A 3 -1.05 -8.52 -6.12
N TRP A 4 -2.36 -8.74 -6.27
CA TRP A 4 -3.10 -8.54 -7.51
C TRP A 4 -4.13 -7.41 -7.43
N ILE A 5 -4.77 -7.24 -6.28
CA ILE A 5 -5.84 -6.26 -6.06
C ILE A 5 -5.30 -5.10 -5.22
N ASP A 6 -5.43 -3.91 -5.75
CA ASP A 6 -5.20 -2.69 -5.00
C ASP A 6 -6.46 -2.36 -4.19
N PHE A 7 -6.42 -2.67 -2.91
CA PHE A 7 -7.55 -2.43 -2.01
C PHE A 7 -7.57 -1.02 -1.41
N ARG A 8 -6.68 -0.14 -1.86
CA ARG A 8 -6.73 1.26 -1.43
C ARG A 8 -7.96 1.93 -2.03
N ASP A 9 -8.61 2.73 -1.22
CA ASP A 9 -9.76 3.54 -1.62
C ASP A 9 -10.96 2.72 -2.15
N ILE A 10 -11.06 1.43 -1.83
CA ILE A 10 -12.24 0.60 -2.06
C ILE A 10 -12.56 -0.22 -0.81
N ALA A 11 -13.85 -0.38 -0.52
CA ALA A 11 -14.29 -1.21 0.58
C ALA A 11 -15.59 -1.93 0.24
N ASP A 12 -15.72 -3.15 0.73
CA ASP A 12 -16.97 -3.89 0.78
C ASP A 12 -17.85 -3.43 1.98
N PRO A 13 -19.09 -3.90 2.11
CA PRO A 13 -19.96 -3.53 3.23
C PRO A 13 -19.33 -3.83 4.60
N TYR A 14 -18.56 -4.91 4.72
CA TYR A 14 -17.92 -5.27 5.99
C TYR A 14 -16.84 -4.25 6.39
N MET A 15 -15.93 -3.93 5.49
CA MET A 15 -14.85 -2.97 5.79
C MET A 15 -15.39 -1.55 6.03
N ARG A 16 -16.50 -1.18 5.39
CA ARG A 16 -17.22 0.07 5.71
C ARG A 16 -17.64 0.14 7.17
N THR A 17 -18.10 -0.97 7.76
CA THR A 17 -18.43 -1.00 9.19
C THR A 17 -17.21 -0.89 10.10
N LYS A 18 -16.00 -1.15 9.56
CA LYS A 18 -14.74 -1.03 10.30
C LYS A 18 -14.10 0.36 10.20
N GLY A 19 -14.59 1.21 9.31
CA GLY A 19 -14.08 2.56 9.11
C GLY A 19 -12.71 2.62 8.44
N HIS A 20 -12.30 1.59 7.70
CA HIS A 20 -11.05 1.56 6.91
C HIS A 20 -11.14 0.53 5.78
N ASP A 21 -10.23 0.58 4.82
CA ASP A 21 -10.10 -0.39 3.74
C ASP A 21 -9.20 -1.59 4.12
N TYR A 22 -9.12 -2.59 3.24
CA TYR A 22 -8.27 -3.76 3.47
C TYR A 22 -6.77 -3.45 3.41
N PHE A 23 -6.36 -2.39 2.71
CA PHE A 23 -4.96 -1.98 2.69
C PHE A 23 -4.52 -1.45 4.05
N GLU A 24 -5.29 -0.55 4.63
CA GLU A 24 -5.04 -0.04 5.98
C GLU A 24 -5.14 -1.14 7.04
N ASN A 25 -6.09 -2.09 6.89
CA ASN A 25 -6.17 -3.26 7.76
C ASN A 25 -4.87 -4.07 7.72
N SER A 26 -4.32 -4.33 6.53
CA SER A 26 -3.07 -5.08 6.36
C SER A 26 -1.87 -4.31 6.92
N ARG A 27 -1.86 -2.98 6.76
CA ARG A 27 -0.85 -2.14 7.39
C ARG A 27 -0.86 -2.27 8.92
N ARG A 28 -2.04 -2.16 9.53
CA ARG A 28 -2.21 -2.33 10.99
C ARG A 28 -1.80 -3.73 11.46
N ALA A 29 -2.20 -4.76 10.73
CA ALA A 29 -1.84 -6.14 11.05
C ALA A 29 -0.32 -6.36 10.97
N THR A 30 0.35 -5.81 9.96
CA THR A 30 1.82 -5.87 9.83
C THR A 30 2.51 -5.18 11.01
N LEU A 31 2.08 -3.98 11.37
CA LEU A 31 2.65 -3.26 12.52
C LEU A 31 2.38 -3.96 13.84
N ALA A 32 1.19 -4.55 14.02
CA ALA A 32 0.87 -5.32 15.22
C ALA A 32 1.79 -6.55 15.35
N GLN A 33 2.05 -7.25 14.25
CA GLN A 33 2.97 -8.39 14.25
C GLN A 33 4.43 -7.96 14.55
N ARG A 34 4.90 -6.88 13.93
CA ARG A 34 6.22 -6.32 14.22
C ARG A 34 6.35 -5.90 15.69
N ASN A 35 5.36 -5.20 16.23
CA ASN A 35 5.34 -4.78 17.63
C ASN A 35 5.34 -5.98 18.59
N TYR A 36 4.69 -7.08 18.23
CA TYR A 36 4.78 -8.33 18.98
C TYR A 36 6.22 -8.85 19.01
N CYS A 37 6.93 -8.87 17.87
CA CYS A 37 8.34 -9.27 17.84
C CYS A 37 9.24 -8.32 18.63
N ILE A 38 8.98 -7.01 18.61
CA ILE A 38 9.70 -6.03 19.44
C ILE A 38 9.49 -6.33 20.94
N ALA A 39 8.24 -6.57 21.35
CA ALA A 39 7.91 -6.90 22.73
C ALA A 39 8.48 -8.27 23.15
N ASN A 40 8.67 -9.17 22.19
CA ASN A 40 9.31 -10.47 22.33
C ASN A 40 8.87 -11.25 23.58
N PRO A 41 7.57 -11.55 23.76
CA PRO A 41 7.07 -12.15 25.00
C PRO A 41 7.57 -13.57 25.24
N LEU A 42 8.09 -14.24 24.20
CA LEU A 42 8.67 -15.59 24.31
C LEU A 42 10.18 -15.57 24.56
N GLY A 43 10.83 -14.42 24.54
CA GLY A 43 12.30 -14.33 24.64
C GLY A 43 13.01 -15.02 23.45
N ALA A 44 12.39 -15.01 22.25
CA ALA A 44 12.96 -15.62 21.05
C ALA A 44 14.22 -14.87 20.61
N VAL A 45 15.28 -15.61 20.30
CA VAL A 45 16.54 -15.02 19.84
C VAL A 45 16.32 -14.31 18.51
N GLY A 46 16.75 -13.04 18.46
CA GLY A 46 16.71 -12.22 17.25
C GLY A 46 15.45 -11.37 17.08
N TYR A 47 14.32 -11.71 17.69
CA TYR A 47 13.11 -10.89 17.59
C TYR A 47 13.39 -9.45 18.03
N SER A 48 13.11 -8.50 17.13
CA SER A 48 13.39 -7.09 17.31
C SER A 48 12.58 -6.21 16.35
N ASP A 49 12.87 -4.92 16.33
CA ASP A 49 12.34 -3.99 15.33
C ASP A 49 12.87 -4.23 13.92
N SER A 50 14.01 -4.89 13.82
CA SER A 50 14.70 -5.19 12.56
C SER A 50 14.57 -6.64 12.12
N LEU A 51 14.15 -7.55 13.02
CA LEU A 51 13.99 -8.97 12.72
C LEU A 51 12.63 -9.48 13.22
N TRP A 52 11.70 -9.63 12.29
CA TRP A 52 10.31 -9.99 12.54
C TRP A 52 9.71 -10.70 11.30
N GLY A 53 8.51 -11.22 11.41
CA GLY A 53 7.78 -11.82 10.30
C GLY A 53 7.32 -13.23 10.60
N LEU A 54 6.01 -13.33 10.95
CA LEU A 54 5.35 -14.59 11.23
C LEU A 54 4.27 -14.85 10.20
N THR A 55 4.35 -16.01 9.57
CA THR A 55 3.31 -16.57 8.73
C THR A 55 3.43 -18.09 8.71
N ALA A 56 2.55 -18.77 8.00
CA ALA A 56 2.69 -20.18 7.74
C ALA A 56 3.98 -20.43 6.93
N GLY A 57 4.72 -21.45 7.31
CA GLY A 57 5.98 -21.83 6.67
C GLY A 57 6.67 -22.98 7.39
N ASP A 58 7.79 -23.41 6.87
CA ASP A 58 8.61 -24.43 7.48
C ASP A 58 9.22 -23.98 8.81
N GLY A 59 9.45 -24.91 9.66
CA GLY A 59 10.09 -24.72 10.94
C GLY A 59 10.89 -25.94 11.38
N PRO A 60 11.63 -25.86 12.50
CA PRO A 60 12.47 -26.95 12.99
C PRO A 60 11.72 -28.27 13.19
N PHE A 61 10.40 -28.21 13.37
CA PHE A 61 9.53 -29.35 13.64
C PHE A 61 8.49 -29.58 12.55
N GLY A 62 8.71 -29.07 11.35
CA GLY A 62 7.82 -29.16 10.20
C GLY A 62 7.02 -27.88 9.94
N TYR A 63 6.21 -27.95 8.89
CA TYR A 63 5.36 -26.83 8.46
C TYR A 63 4.31 -26.48 9.54
N THR A 64 4.20 -25.20 9.85
CA THR A 64 3.27 -24.72 10.87
C THR A 64 2.73 -23.34 10.50
N ALA A 65 1.41 -23.12 10.68
CA ALA A 65 0.81 -21.80 10.60
C ALA A 65 1.15 -21.02 11.86
N ARG A 66 1.85 -19.90 11.71
CA ARG A 66 2.27 -19.00 12.81
C ARG A 66 1.65 -17.63 12.65
N GLY A 67 1.32 -16.99 13.77
CA GLY A 67 0.80 -15.64 13.78
C GLY A 67 0.86 -14.97 15.15
N ALA A 68 0.79 -13.66 15.16
CA ALA A 68 0.71 -12.85 16.38
C ALA A 68 0.23 -11.43 16.05
N PRO A 69 -0.38 -10.68 16.98
CA PRO A 69 -1.11 -11.14 18.17
C PRO A 69 -2.53 -11.63 17.82
N PRO A 70 -3.14 -12.53 18.59
CA PRO A 70 -2.50 -13.27 19.68
C PRO A 70 -1.49 -14.29 19.15
N ALA A 71 -0.50 -14.65 19.96
CA ALA A 71 0.50 -15.64 19.56
C ALA A 71 -0.18 -16.98 19.25
N GLN A 72 0.09 -17.48 18.04
CA GLN A 72 -0.39 -18.78 17.58
C GLN A 72 0.79 -19.57 17.03
N ASN A 73 1.10 -20.69 17.66
CA ASN A 73 2.19 -21.61 17.26
C ASN A 73 3.55 -20.93 17.09
N ASP A 74 3.76 -19.78 17.71
CA ASP A 74 5.04 -19.09 17.65
C ASP A 74 6.08 -19.83 18.49
N ASN A 75 7.23 -20.10 17.87
CA ASN A 75 8.38 -20.78 18.48
C ASN A 75 9.70 -20.06 18.14
N GLY A 76 9.62 -18.80 17.75
CA GLY A 76 10.78 -18.01 17.32
C GLY A 76 11.20 -18.21 15.87
N THR A 77 10.41 -18.91 15.06
CA THR A 77 10.67 -19.05 13.61
C THR A 77 10.24 -17.80 12.85
N ILE A 78 11.14 -17.27 12.04
CA ILE A 78 10.94 -16.12 11.18
C ILE A 78 10.77 -16.61 9.74
N THR A 79 9.74 -16.11 9.06
CA THR A 79 9.45 -16.39 7.66
C THR A 79 9.63 -15.10 6.87
N PRO A 80 10.73 -14.93 6.09
CA PRO A 80 11.09 -13.67 5.44
C PRO A 80 9.99 -13.07 4.55
N THR A 81 9.19 -13.92 3.89
CA THR A 81 8.10 -13.46 3.03
C THR A 81 7.09 -12.58 3.77
N ALA A 82 6.82 -12.84 5.06
CA ALA A 82 5.87 -12.05 5.85
C ALA A 82 6.27 -10.57 5.95
N ALA A 83 7.55 -10.31 6.24
CA ALA A 83 8.07 -8.95 6.36
C ALA A 83 8.31 -8.30 4.99
N ILE A 84 8.91 -9.05 4.03
CA ILE A 84 9.31 -8.48 2.74
C ILE A 84 8.09 -8.18 1.87
N SER A 85 7.11 -9.10 1.80
CA SER A 85 5.90 -8.87 1.01
C SER A 85 4.96 -7.82 1.61
N SER A 86 5.23 -7.39 2.83
CA SER A 86 4.52 -6.26 3.47
C SER A 86 5.01 -4.88 3.04
N ILE A 87 6.02 -4.79 2.18
CA ILE A 87 6.66 -3.53 1.77
C ILE A 87 5.70 -2.44 1.27
N PRO A 88 4.58 -2.69 0.57
CA PRO A 88 3.66 -1.62 0.21
C PRO A 88 2.90 -1.05 1.42
N PHE A 89 2.72 -1.83 2.48
CA PHE A 89 1.98 -1.43 3.68
C PHE A 89 2.86 -0.69 4.69
N THR A 90 4.12 -1.13 4.83
CA THR A 90 5.08 -0.67 5.82
C THR A 90 6.47 -0.57 5.18
N PRO A 91 6.71 0.41 4.27
CA PRO A 91 7.94 0.48 3.48
C PRO A 91 9.20 0.55 4.34
N ASP A 92 9.22 1.43 5.32
CA ASP A 92 10.42 1.68 6.13
C ASP A 92 10.78 0.45 6.97
N GLU A 93 9.80 -0.19 7.60
CA GLU A 93 9.97 -1.39 8.41
C GLU A 93 10.41 -2.59 7.57
N SER A 94 9.79 -2.77 6.41
CA SER A 94 10.14 -3.87 5.48
C SER A 94 11.53 -3.68 4.87
N ILE A 95 11.90 -2.46 4.49
CA ILE A 95 13.25 -2.14 3.98
C ILE A 95 14.29 -2.31 5.10
N GLY A 96 13.96 -1.90 6.33
CA GLY A 96 14.80 -2.13 7.51
C GLY A 96 15.07 -3.61 7.73
N PHE A 97 14.01 -4.44 7.67
CA PHE A 97 14.13 -5.90 7.74
C PHE A 97 15.03 -6.46 6.63
N ILE A 98 14.80 -6.07 5.36
CA ILE A 98 15.58 -6.56 4.21
C ILE A 98 17.07 -6.24 4.38
N ARG A 99 17.42 -5.03 4.80
CA ARG A 99 18.80 -4.62 5.05
C ARG A 99 19.43 -5.45 6.16
N TYR A 100 18.73 -5.57 7.29
CA TYR A 100 19.20 -6.36 8.42
C TYR A 100 19.44 -7.83 8.04
N MET A 101 18.49 -8.44 7.31
CA MET A 101 18.63 -9.80 6.79
C MET A 101 19.82 -9.94 5.84
N TRP A 102 20.03 -8.96 4.96
CA TRP A 102 21.15 -8.96 4.02
C TRP A 102 22.50 -8.91 4.73
N ASP A 103 22.62 -8.06 5.74
CA ASP A 103 23.87 -7.83 6.45
C ASP A 103 24.24 -8.99 7.41
N HIS A 104 23.24 -9.62 8.03
CA HIS A 104 23.46 -10.57 9.12
C HIS A 104 23.16 -12.03 8.75
N TYR A 105 22.20 -12.29 7.86
CA TYR A 105 21.69 -13.64 7.58
C TYR A 105 21.87 -14.11 6.13
N ARG A 106 22.32 -13.24 5.24
CA ARG A 106 22.52 -13.60 3.83
C ARG A 106 23.29 -14.90 3.61
N PRO A 107 24.43 -15.15 4.28
CA PRO A 107 25.21 -16.36 4.02
C PRO A 107 24.47 -17.68 4.28
N THR A 108 23.43 -17.65 5.11
CA THR A 108 22.70 -18.86 5.52
C THR A 108 21.28 -18.93 4.98
N VAL A 109 20.59 -17.78 4.89
CA VAL A 109 19.15 -17.71 4.55
C VAL A 109 18.90 -17.31 3.10
N TRP A 110 19.93 -16.85 2.36
CA TRP A 110 19.81 -16.56 0.93
C TRP A 110 20.26 -17.75 0.11
N GLY A 111 19.36 -18.26 -0.75
CA GLY A 111 19.63 -19.34 -1.70
C GLY A 111 19.74 -18.84 -3.15
N PRO A 112 19.96 -19.75 -4.12
CA PRO A 112 20.10 -19.39 -5.54
C PRO A 112 18.85 -18.78 -6.16
N TYR A 113 17.68 -18.98 -5.54
CA TYR A 113 16.39 -18.47 -6.03
C TYR A 113 15.76 -17.41 -5.10
N GLY A 114 16.47 -16.94 -4.08
CA GLY A 114 15.99 -15.92 -3.14
C GLY A 114 16.06 -16.36 -1.69
N TRP A 115 15.22 -15.74 -0.86
CA TRP A 115 15.15 -16.06 0.56
C TRP A 115 14.55 -17.44 0.79
N LYS A 116 15.16 -18.22 1.68
CA LYS A 116 14.60 -19.49 2.13
C LYS A 116 13.31 -19.26 2.91
N ASP A 117 12.45 -20.29 2.96
CA ASP A 117 11.11 -20.20 3.55
C ASP A 117 11.14 -19.71 5.01
N GLY A 118 11.97 -20.33 5.86
CA GLY A 118 12.04 -19.95 7.26
C GLY A 118 13.39 -20.20 7.90
N PHE A 119 13.61 -19.58 9.05
CA PHE A 119 14.77 -19.83 9.91
C PHE A 119 14.44 -19.55 11.37
N ASN A 120 15.18 -20.19 12.29
CA ASN A 120 14.95 -20.08 13.72
C ASN A 120 16.27 -19.97 14.48
N PRO A 121 16.66 -18.75 14.89
CA PRO A 121 17.89 -18.57 15.70
C PRO A 121 17.79 -19.17 17.10
N SER A 122 16.58 -19.32 17.64
CA SER A 122 16.36 -19.86 18.99
C SER A 122 16.56 -21.36 19.09
N ILE A 123 16.35 -22.09 17.97
CA ILE A 123 16.39 -23.54 17.94
C ILE A 123 17.55 -23.99 17.04
N GLY A 124 18.76 -24.03 17.58
CA GLY A 124 19.96 -24.53 16.92
C GLY A 124 20.37 -23.77 15.65
N ASN A 125 19.99 -22.51 15.52
CA ASN A 125 20.15 -21.73 14.27
C ASN A 125 19.60 -22.46 13.04
N TRP A 126 18.47 -23.13 13.19
CA TRP A 126 17.83 -23.87 12.11
C TRP A 126 17.49 -22.97 10.93
N VAL A 127 17.69 -23.47 9.71
CA VAL A 127 17.36 -22.79 8.47
C VAL A 127 16.70 -23.78 7.50
N ALA A 128 15.59 -23.40 6.89
CA ALA A 128 14.94 -24.19 5.84
C ALA A 128 15.92 -24.49 4.69
N THR A 129 15.77 -25.64 4.08
CA THR A 129 16.53 -26.01 2.87
C THR A 129 15.92 -25.37 1.63
N ASP A 130 14.62 -25.12 1.66
CA ASP A 130 13.81 -24.82 0.49
C ASP A 130 13.65 -23.31 0.25
N VAL A 131 13.55 -22.97 -1.04
CA VAL A 131 13.09 -21.68 -1.55
C VAL A 131 11.83 -21.96 -2.34
N ILE A 132 10.69 -21.53 -1.83
CA ILE A 132 9.40 -21.94 -2.39
C ILE A 132 8.69 -20.79 -3.14
N GLY A 133 8.01 -21.17 -4.24
CA GLY A 133 7.41 -20.19 -5.15
C GLY A 133 6.30 -19.36 -4.51
N ILE A 134 5.57 -19.94 -3.53
CA ILE A 134 4.50 -19.23 -2.82
C ILE A 134 5.03 -18.08 -1.97
N ASP A 135 6.31 -18.08 -1.60
CA ASP A 135 6.96 -16.98 -0.90
C ASP A 135 7.58 -15.98 -1.87
N GLN A 136 8.33 -16.50 -2.86
CA GLN A 136 9.03 -15.63 -3.81
C GLN A 136 8.06 -14.84 -4.70
N GLY A 137 6.91 -15.41 -5.03
CA GLY A 137 5.86 -14.73 -5.79
C GLY A 137 5.39 -13.45 -5.11
N PRO A 138 4.85 -13.53 -3.88
CA PRO A 138 4.46 -12.35 -3.12
C PRO A 138 5.60 -11.35 -2.89
N ILE A 139 6.81 -11.80 -2.58
CA ILE A 139 7.98 -10.92 -2.43
C ILE A 139 8.17 -10.08 -3.70
N LEU A 140 8.29 -10.72 -4.86
CA LEU A 140 8.53 -10.03 -6.13
C LEU A 140 7.37 -9.12 -6.51
N MET A 141 6.13 -9.61 -6.39
CA MET A 141 4.93 -8.86 -6.77
C MET A 141 4.72 -7.63 -5.89
N MET A 142 4.94 -7.76 -4.58
CA MET A 142 4.73 -6.66 -3.66
C MET A 142 5.87 -5.63 -3.72
N ILE A 143 7.11 -6.04 -3.96
CA ILE A 143 8.20 -5.12 -4.28
C ILE A 143 7.87 -4.33 -5.56
N GLU A 144 7.41 -5.01 -6.63
CA GLU A 144 7.05 -4.32 -7.86
C GLU A 144 5.82 -3.42 -7.69
N ASN A 145 4.84 -3.83 -6.90
CA ASN A 145 3.71 -2.98 -6.54
C ASN A 145 4.16 -1.72 -5.77
N HIS A 146 5.09 -1.87 -4.83
CA HIS A 146 5.65 -0.71 -4.11
C HIS A 146 6.41 0.22 -5.04
N ARG A 147 7.22 -0.32 -5.96
CA ARG A 147 8.06 0.46 -6.86
C ARG A 147 7.31 1.17 -7.98
N THR A 148 6.33 0.50 -8.57
CA THR A 148 5.71 0.96 -9.83
C THR A 148 4.20 0.90 -9.85
N GLY A 149 3.57 0.08 -8.99
CA GLY A 149 2.14 -0.19 -9.03
C GLY A 149 1.66 -0.96 -10.27
N LYS A 150 2.56 -1.37 -11.18
CA LYS A 150 2.18 -2.00 -12.47
C LYS A 150 1.35 -3.27 -12.33
N PRO A 151 1.66 -4.24 -11.42
CA PRO A 151 0.81 -5.42 -11.25
C PRO A 151 -0.62 -5.04 -10.86
N TRP A 152 -0.78 -4.12 -9.90
CA TRP A 152 -2.08 -3.61 -9.50
C TRP A 152 -2.80 -2.92 -10.66
N GLN A 153 -2.13 -2.03 -11.39
CA GLN A 153 -2.73 -1.33 -12.53
C GLN A 153 -3.27 -2.31 -13.57
N ARG A 154 -2.48 -3.34 -13.93
CA ARG A 154 -2.90 -4.35 -14.90
C ARG A 154 -4.12 -5.15 -14.43
N MET A 155 -4.10 -5.59 -13.20
CA MET A 155 -5.20 -6.38 -12.65
C MET A 155 -6.47 -5.53 -12.47
N MET A 156 -6.35 -4.35 -11.87
CA MET A 156 -7.49 -3.46 -11.62
C MET A 156 -8.12 -2.93 -12.91
N SER A 157 -7.38 -2.85 -14.02
CA SER A 157 -7.93 -2.47 -15.33
C SER A 157 -8.66 -3.61 -16.04
N HIS A 158 -8.53 -4.86 -15.58
CA HIS A 158 -9.13 -6.00 -16.26
C HIS A 158 -10.66 -6.07 -16.01
N PRO A 159 -11.51 -6.13 -17.07
CA PRO A 159 -12.96 -6.08 -16.89
C PRO A 159 -13.55 -7.17 -15.99
N SER A 160 -12.96 -8.36 -15.97
CA SER A 160 -13.41 -9.45 -15.10
C SER A 160 -13.11 -9.18 -13.63
N ILE A 161 -11.99 -8.52 -13.32
CA ILE A 161 -11.66 -8.11 -11.96
C ILE A 161 -12.64 -7.02 -11.49
N GLN A 162 -12.88 -6.01 -12.33
CA GLN A 162 -13.84 -4.95 -12.01
C GLN A 162 -15.23 -5.51 -11.74
N ARG A 163 -15.73 -6.43 -12.60
CA ARG A 163 -17.02 -7.11 -12.37
C ARG A 163 -17.02 -7.96 -11.10
N GLY A 164 -15.89 -8.63 -10.82
CA GLY A 164 -15.74 -9.43 -9.60
C GLY A 164 -15.82 -8.59 -8.33
N LEU A 165 -15.11 -7.46 -8.31
CA LEU A 165 -15.13 -6.52 -7.19
C LEU A 165 -16.53 -5.92 -6.97
N LEU A 166 -17.20 -5.49 -8.05
CA LEU A 166 -18.59 -5.01 -7.96
C LEU A 166 -19.54 -6.06 -7.40
N ARG A 167 -19.45 -7.31 -7.86
CA ARG A 167 -20.28 -8.41 -7.36
C ARG A 167 -19.99 -8.76 -5.90
N ALA A 168 -18.75 -8.56 -5.46
CA ALA A 168 -18.34 -8.71 -4.07
C ALA A 168 -18.72 -7.50 -3.19
N GLY A 169 -19.39 -6.49 -3.76
CA GLY A 169 -19.86 -5.31 -3.04
C GLY A 169 -18.78 -4.26 -2.78
N PHE A 170 -17.65 -4.35 -3.49
CA PHE A 170 -16.63 -3.29 -3.40
C PHE A 170 -17.09 -2.04 -4.16
N GLU A 171 -17.04 -0.93 -3.46
CA GLU A 171 -17.32 0.39 -4.00
C GLU A 171 -16.19 1.35 -3.59
N PRO A 172 -16.04 2.50 -4.26
CA PRO A 172 -15.12 3.55 -3.80
C PRO A 172 -15.36 3.88 -2.34
N TYR A 173 -14.29 3.89 -1.57
CA TYR A 173 -14.30 4.18 -0.15
C TYR A 173 -13.24 5.23 0.16
N VAL A 174 -13.69 6.39 0.57
CA VAL A 174 -12.80 7.39 1.17
C VAL A 174 -12.71 7.03 2.64
N LEU A 175 -11.51 6.78 3.13
CA LEU A 175 -11.28 6.83 4.56
C LEU A 175 -11.77 8.21 5.02
N ASP A 176 -12.83 8.23 5.81
CA ASP A 176 -13.15 9.41 6.60
C ASP A 176 -12.05 9.48 7.67
N VAL A 177 -10.90 9.96 7.25
CA VAL A 177 -9.91 10.48 8.20
C VAL A 177 -10.64 11.65 8.82
N GLY A 178 -11.23 11.39 10.01
CA GLY A 178 -11.81 12.45 10.83
C GLY A 178 -10.87 13.63 10.84
N PRO A 179 -11.33 14.86 11.13
CA PRO A 179 -10.66 16.09 10.76
C PRO A 179 -9.17 15.99 10.95
N ASP A 180 -8.46 15.90 9.84
CA ASP A 180 -7.00 15.79 9.79
C ASP A 180 -6.42 16.80 10.79
N VAL A 181 -5.50 16.31 11.59
CA VAL A 181 -4.51 17.19 12.21
C VAL A 181 -3.98 18.10 11.10
N PRO A 182 -4.16 19.40 11.19
CA PRO A 182 -3.99 20.30 10.05
C PRO A 182 -2.53 20.28 9.58
N THR A 183 -2.22 19.48 8.59
CA THR A 183 -1.05 19.69 7.76
C THR A 183 -1.36 20.92 6.90
N ARG A 184 -1.13 22.12 7.49
CA ARG A 184 -1.13 23.41 6.82
C ARG A 184 -2.10 23.53 5.63
N GLY A 185 -3.39 23.39 5.91
CA GLY A 185 -4.46 24.07 5.19
C GLY A 185 -4.66 23.87 3.70
N LEU A 186 -3.99 22.91 3.04
CA LEU A 186 -4.22 22.58 1.64
C LEU A 186 -4.90 21.21 1.52
N THR A 187 -6.16 21.18 1.03
CA THR A 187 -6.84 19.93 0.70
C THR A 187 -7.19 19.89 -0.78
N LEU A 188 -7.20 18.68 -1.38
CA LEU A 188 -7.65 18.44 -2.74
C LEU A 188 -8.73 17.37 -2.71
N GLY A 189 -9.93 17.73 -3.15
CA GLY A 189 -11.05 16.82 -3.31
C GLY A 189 -10.86 15.87 -4.48
N ARG A 190 -11.71 14.86 -4.55
CA ARG A 190 -11.76 13.94 -5.70
C ARG A 190 -12.43 14.60 -6.89
N VAL A 191 -12.09 14.12 -8.06
CA VAL A 191 -12.83 14.39 -9.29
C VAL A 191 -14.19 13.70 -9.19
N THR A 192 -15.29 14.43 -9.37
CA THR A 192 -16.65 13.88 -9.25
C THR A 192 -17.53 14.33 -10.41
N PRO A 193 -18.13 13.42 -11.16
CA PRO A 193 -18.04 11.97 -11.08
C PRO A 193 -16.67 11.43 -11.51
N ASP A 194 -16.28 10.27 -10.96
CA ASP A 194 -15.15 9.44 -11.37
C ASP A 194 -15.69 8.00 -11.54
N PRO A 195 -15.61 7.40 -12.72
CA PRO A 195 -14.91 7.84 -13.95
C PRO A 195 -15.50 9.07 -14.64
N VAL A 196 -14.60 9.85 -15.26
CA VAL A 196 -14.98 11.01 -16.09
C VAL A 196 -15.45 10.53 -17.45
N THR A 197 -16.73 10.77 -17.76
CA THR A 197 -17.32 10.45 -19.07
C THR A 197 -17.52 11.69 -19.95
N SER A 198 -17.74 12.84 -19.33
CA SER A 198 -17.90 14.11 -20.03
C SER A 198 -17.31 15.27 -19.20
N ARG A 199 -17.97 15.65 -18.12
CA ARG A 199 -17.61 16.77 -17.27
C ARG A 199 -17.64 16.36 -15.81
N SER A 200 -16.63 16.73 -15.05
CA SER A 200 -16.51 16.45 -13.62
C SER A 200 -16.12 17.69 -12.84
N ARG A 201 -16.47 17.72 -11.57
CA ARG A 201 -16.09 18.78 -10.64
C ARG A 201 -14.81 18.38 -9.90
N VAL A 202 -13.97 19.38 -9.67
CA VAL A 202 -12.77 19.29 -8.83
C VAL A 202 -12.90 20.35 -7.76
N SER A 203 -12.76 19.99 -6.49
CA SER A 203 -12.76 20.94 -5.37
C SER A 203 -11.42 20.90 -4.62
N PHE A 204 -11.06 22.02 -4.03
CA PHE A 204 -9.92 22.13 -3.11
C PHE A 204 -10.17 23.24 -2.09
N THR A 205 -9.47 23.16 -0.95
CA THR A 205 -9.58 24.16 0.11
C THR A 205 -8.20 24.69 0.46
N LEU A 206 -8.13 26.01 0.70
CA LEU A 206 -6.95 26.73 1.16
C LEU A 206 -7.20 27.30 2.55
N ALA A 207 -6.28 27.12 3.50
CA ALA A 207 -6.35 27.80 4.80
C ALA A 207 -6.06 29.30 4.70
N GLU A 208 -5.21 29.69 3.77
CA GLU A 208 -4.82 31.07 3.51
C GLU A 208 -4.70 31.32 2.00
N ALA A 209 -4.71 32.59 1.60
CA ALA A 209 -4.59 32.95 0.19
C ALA A 209 -3.23 32.56 -0.37
N ALA A 210 -3.23 31.75 -1.45
CA ALA A 210 -2.01 31.20 -2.04
C ALA A 210 -2.04 31.20 -3.58
N ASP A 211 -0.85 31.22 -4.18
CA ASP A 211 -0.68 30.94 -5.60
C ASP A 211 -0.82 29.45 -5.84
N VAL A 212 -1.80 29.06 -6.66
CA VAL A 212 -2.18 27.69 -6.93
C VAL A 212 -1.86 27.31 -8.37
N THR A 213 -1.25 26.16 -8.56
CA THR A 213 -1.20 25.46 -9.84
C THR A 213 -1.97 24.15 -9.70
N LEU A 214 -3.01 23.97 -10.53
CA LEU A 214 -3.81 22.76 -10.62
C LEU A 214 -3.69 22.21 -12.05
N ASP A 215 -3.10 21.03 -12.17
CA ASP A 215 -2.87 20.39 -13.46
C ASP A 215 -3.24 18.90 -13.44
N VAL A 216 -3.47 18.35 -14.64
CA VAL A 216 -3.67 16.92 -14.90
C VAL A 216 -2.36 16.34 -15.42
N VAL A 217 -1.91 15.24 -14.83
CA VAL A 217 -0.72 14.51 -15.27
C VAL A 217 -1.05 13.07 -15.64
N ASP A 218 -0.35 12.53 -16.63
CA ASP A 218 -0.47 11.14 -17.05
C ASP A 218 0.34 10.18 -16.13
N LEU A 219 0.30 8.89 -16.44
CA LEU A 219 1.03 7.84 -15.72
C LEU A 219 2.56 8.02 -15.71
N GLN A 220 3.09 8.82 -16.64
CA GLN A 220 4.51 9.14 -16.73
C GLN A 220 4.87 10.45 -16.00
N GLY A 221 3.88 11.09 -15.32
CA GLY A 221 4.05 12.37 -14.64
C GLY A 221 4.10 13.57 -15.57
N ARG A 222 3.83 13.40 -16.89
CA ARG A 222 3.78 14.49 -17.85
C ARG A 222 2.47 15.26 -17.70
N MET A 223 2.58 16.59 -17.66
CA MET A 223 1.40 17.45 -17.67
C MET A 223 0.64 17.31 -19.00
N THR A 224 -0.59 16.86 -18.93
CA THR A 224 -1.49 16.74 -20.09
C THR A 224 -2.43 17.94 -20.20
N ARG A 225 -2.77 18.54 -19.07
CA ARG A 225 -3.68 19.69 -19.04
C ARG A 225 -3.43 20.57 -17.81
N MET A 226 -3.48 21.87 -17.99
CA MET A 226 -3.54 22.84 -16.89
C MET A 226 -4.99 23.28 -16.68
N LEU A 227 -5.48 23.18 -15.45
CA LEU A 227 -6.82 23.60 -15.07
C LEU A 227 -6.84 25.01 -14.47
N ALA A 228 -5.83 25.33 -13.67
CA ALA A 228 -5.66 26.65 -13.09
C ALA A 228 -4.20 26.96 -12.79
N ARG A 229 -3.83 28.23 -12.94
CA ARG A 229 -2.56 28.79 -12.46
C ARG A 229 -2.80 30.25 -12.09
N THR A 230 -3.23 30.47 -10.85
CA THR A 230 -3.61 31.81 -10.36
C THR A 230 -3.63 31.83 -8.82
N ARG A 231 -3.74 33.03 -8.27
CA ARG A 231 -3.90 33.22 -6.82
C ARG A 231 -5.36 33.02 -6.44
N TYR A 232 -5.60 32.21 -5.40
CA TYR A 232 -6.90 32.00 -4.77
C TYR A 232 -6.92 32.53 -3.35
N ALA A 233 -8.08 33.00 -2.90
CA ALA A 233 -8.31 33.38 -1.51
C ALA A 233 -8.36 32.15 -0.59
N ALA A 234 -8.31 32.34 0.72
CA ALA A 234 -8.64 31.29 1.67
C ALA A 234 -10.09 30.82 1.48
N GLY A 235 -10.33 29.52 1.72
CA GLY A 235 -11.65 28.91 1.60
C GLY A 235 -11.72 27.80 0.57
N GLU A 236 -12.94 27.33 0.29
CA GLU A 236 -13.24 26.27 -0.66
C GLU A 236 -13.37 26.82 -2.10
N HIS A 237 -12.77 26.11 -3.05
CA HIS A 237 -12.81 26.44 -4.47
C HIS A 237 -13.24 25.21 -5.28
N SER A 238 -13.89 25.46 -6.43
CA SER A 238 -14.36 24.41 -7.32
C SER A 238 -14.09 24.79 -8.77
N LEU A 239 -13.60 23.83 -9.54
CA LEU A 239 -13.32 23.94 -10.98
C LEU A 239 -13.98 22.81 -11.73
N THR A 240 -14.16 23.00 -13.03
CA THR A 240 -14.66 21.98 -13.93
C THR A 240 -13.52 21.33 -14.69
N LEU A 241 -13.50 20.01 -14.71
CA LEU A 241 -12.65 19.18 -15.56
C LEU A 241 -13.52 18.62 -16.70
N ASP A 242 -13.31 19.12 -17.92
CA ASP A 242 -13.93 18.55 -19.11
C ASP A 242 -13.08 17.36 -19.61
N ARG A 243 -13.76 16.32 -20.11
CA ARG A 243 -13.10 15.16 -20.72
C ARG A 243 -12.35 15.50 -22.01
N ASP A 244 -12.79 16.51 -22.75
CA ASP A 244 -12.30 16.84 -24.09
C ASP A 244 -10.77 16.91 -24.18
N GLY A 245 -10.18 16.15 -25.13
CA GLY A 245 -8.74 16.08 -25.31
C GLY A 245 -7.98 15.24 -24.29
N LEU A 246 -8.67 14.53 -23.40
CA LEU A 246 -8.08 13.48 -22.53
C LEU A 246 -8.44 12.10 -23.08
N PRO A 247 -7.50 11.33 -23.66
CA PRO A 247 -7.74 9.94 -24.02
C PRO A 247 -8.25 9.11 -22.84
N ALA A 248 -8.96 8.02 -23.13
CA ALA A 248 -9.34 7.07 -22.09
C ALA A 248 -8.08 6.56 -21.36
N GLY A 249 -8.09 6.60 -20.03
CA GLY A 249 -6.93 6.23 -19.21
C GLY A 249 -7.01 6.72 -17.79
N MET A 250 -5.95 6.45 -17.05
CA MET A 250 -5.79 6.90 -15.66
C MET A 250 -4.92 8.15 -15.61
N TYR A 251 -5.31 9.10 -14.78
CA TYR A 251 -4.67 10.39 -14.60
C TYR A 251 -4.58 10.75 -13.12
N TRP A 252 -3.70 11.70 -12.81
CA TRP A 252 -3.66 12.39 -11.52
C TRP A 252 -3.99 13.86 -11.71
N LEU A 253 -4.85 14.33 -10.85
CA LEU A 253 -5.02 15.74 -10.58
C LEU A 253 -3.96 16.16 -9.57
N ARG A 254 -3.15 17.16 -9.87
CA ARG A 254 -2.07 17.63 -9.03
C ARG A 254 -2.29 19.10 -8.69
N LEU A 255 -2.42 19.38 -7.40
CA LEU A 255 -2.57 20.71 -6.81
C LEU A 255 -1.28 21.09 -6.12
N ARG A 256 -0.71 22.22 -6.48
CA ARG A 256 0.53 22.76 -5.91
C ARG A 256 0.33 24.20 -5.43
N THR A 257 0.92 24.50 -4.28
CA THR A 257 1.21 25.83 -3.78
C THR A 257 2.72 25.98 -3.62
N ASN A 258 3.21 27.14 -3.13
CA ASN A 258 4.64 27.30 -2.85
C ASN A 258 5.15 26.32 -1.79
N ASP A 259 4.29 25.89 -0.84
CA ASP A 259 4.68 25.17 0.37
C ASP A 259 4.16 23.74 0.42
N ALA A 260 3.25 23.33 -0.48
CA ALA A 260 2.60 22.03 -0.41
C ALA A 260 2.13 21.53 -1.78
N GLU A 261 2.09 20.19 -1.91
CA GLU A 261 1.51 19.49 -3.06
C GLU A 261 0.48 18.45 -2.58
N ARG A 262 -0.62 18.31 -3.35
CA ARG A 262 -1.62 17.25 -3.17
C ARG A 262 -1.93 16.63 -4.52
N GLN A 263 -2.22 15.33 -4.52
CA GLN A 263 -2.60 14.60 -5.72
C GLN A 263 -3.86 13.78 -5.49
N SER A 264 -4.70 13.67 -6.51
CA SER A 264 -5.91 12.86 -6.51
C SER A 264 -6.02 12.12 -7.84
N ARG A 265 -6.18 10.81 -7.80
CA ARG A 265 -6.31 9.96 -9.00
C ARG A 265 -7.73 10.03 -9.55
N PHE A 266 -7.87 9.93 -10.89
CA PHE A 266 -9.16 9.74 -11.55
C PHE A 266 -9.00 8.94 -12.86
N VAL A 267 -10.12 8.46 -13.39
CA VAL A 267 -10.16 7.67 -14.61
C VAL A 267 -11.02 8.37 -15.65
N VAL A 268 -10.56 8.39 -16.90
CA VAL A 268 -11.33 8.85 -18.07
C VAL A 268 -11.77 7.62 -18.85
N LEU A 269 -13.08 7.48 -19.09
CA LEU A 269 -13.63 6.41 -19.92
C LEU A 269 -13.74 6.84 -21.40
N PRO A 270 -13.81 5.87 -22.34
CA PRO A 270 -14.00 6.10 -23.77
C PRO A 270 -15.24 6.95 -24.12
#